data_8516b10a3fa430e3e3bda90be6398200
#
_entry.id   8516b10a3fa430e3e3bda90be6398200
#
_cell.length_a   1.000
_cell.length_b   1.000
_cell.length_c   1.000
_cell.angle_alpha   90.00
_cell.angle_beta   90.00
_cell.angle_gamma   90.00
#
_symmetry.space_group_name_H-M   'P 1'
#
loop_
_entity.id
_entity.type
_entity.pdbx_description
1 polymer ?
#
loop_
_entity_poly.entity_id
_entity_poly.type
_entity_poly.pdbx_seq_one_letter_code
_entity_poly.pdbx_strand_id
1 'polypeptide(L)'
;MASILKRGDSYSVRYKYKDHSGKPCEGWESFKTKKEAQERKITVEKELLDGTFLVPDTMTVEEMLYKWIPIQSTKHKWSPKTYTQSVAMVQNLIVPYIGNRKVQELRTYDIEKFYATLAKTPCGQYVHGVKQTLTDKQKKRLLSSTSIHEVHTLLKTAFSYAVEWDLIHKIPLPRDAPKVNIEERTIWDEKTMLAALQTIENPALHLAVHMSMILSLREGEILGLQPSDLDFDAADGRGTISVSKTMQRANKDALEKLDPNQVYHTFPDRREGSKSSLILKKPKTKKSNRVLYMTKPLKEELLAWLEELKQDEQNAPEKYSNCGQLFRLPDGLPIAPELLTKWYRLWRAEHPEFEQIVFHGLRHSSATYQLLQSDGDFKSVQGNTGHATAAVLMDTYAHTQDKPRLELTEKIEANFYSQDLTPAAPQPRQNEKPAATKISGKEILEAIRLMDADERRELTRALFA
;
A
#
# COMPACT_ATOMS: atom_id res chain seq x y z
N MET A 1 -5.61 47.85 -11.58
CA MET A 1 -4.52 48.72 -11.10
C MET A 1 -4.57 48.82 -9.59
N ALA A 2 -3.42 48.72 -8.95
CA ALA A 2 -3.31 48.90 -7.51
C ALA A 2 -2.92 50.36 -7.17
N SER A 3 -3.41 50.88 -6.04
CA SER A 3 -3.10 52.22 -5.55
C SER A 3 -2.55 52.15 -4.13
N ILE A 4 -1.71 53.15 -3.77
CA ILE A 4 -1.17 53.29 -2.43
C ILE A 4 -1.85 54.49 -1.78
N LEU A 5 -2.37 54.29 -0.57
CA LEU A 5 -3.00 55.31 0.25
C LEU A 5 -2.23 55.42 1.58
N LYS A 6 -1.86 56.65 1.98
CA LYS A 6 -1.29 56.93 3.31
C LYS A 6 -2.42 57.05 4.33
N ARG A 7 -2.36 56.30 5.43
CA ARG A 7 -3.32 56.39 6.55
C ARG A 7 -2.53 56.51 7.87
N GLY A 8 -2.47 57.73 8.38
CA GLY A 8 -1.66 58.00 9.56
C GLY A 8 -0.19 57.63 9.34
N ASP A 9 0.35 56.71 10.16
CA ASP A 9 1.73 56.27 10.10
C ASP A 9 1.92 54.99 9.22
N SER A 10 0.88 54.55 8.51
CA SER A 10 0.94 53.35 7.64
C SER A 10 0.59 53.69 6.19
N TYR A 11 1.02 52.81 5.30
CA TYR A 11 0.75 52.82 3.86
C TYR A 11 -0.08 51.61 3.48
N SER A 12 -1.27 51.82 2.89
CA SER A 12 -2.16 50.73 2.46
C SER A 12 -2.14 50.59 0.95
N VAL A 13 -1.93 49.38 0.47
CA VAL A 13 -2.08 49.00 -0.94
C VAL A 13 -3.51 48.54 -1.15
N ARG A 14 -4.22 49.18 -2.06
CA ARG A 14 -5.59 48.83 -2.47
C ARG A 14 -5.53 48.30 -3.90
N TYR A 15 -6.14 47.14 -4.14
CA TYR A 15 -6.20 46.54 -5.47
C TYR A 15 -7.55 45.84 -5.71
N LYS A 16 -7.93 45.73 -6.98
CA LYS A 16 -9.15 45.05 -7.39
C LYS A 16 -8.79 43.69 -8.03
N TYR A 17 -9.51 42.68 -7.66
CA TYR A 17 -9.40 41.33 -8.23
C TYR A 17 -10.79 40.73 -8.46
N LYS A 18 -10.87 39.62 -9.15
CA LYS A 18 -12.10 38.83 -9.25
C LYS A 18 -11.94 37.58 -8.38
N ASP A 19 -12.98 37.25 -7.61
CA ASP A 19 -13.02 35.99 -6.87
C ASP A 19 -13.23 34.80 -7.82
N HIS A 20 -13.22 33.57 -7.27
CA HIS A 20 -13.41 32.33 -8.03
C HIS A 20 -14.77 32.27 -8.77
N SER A 21 -15.76 33.07 -8.41
CA SER A 21 -17.04 33.19 -9.09
C SER A 21 -17.05 34.27 -10.19
N GLY A 22 -15.94 34.98 -10.36
CA GLY A 22 -15.81 36.13 -11.28
C GLY A 22 -16.35 37.46 -10.75
N LYS A 23 -16.79 37.52 -9.47
CA LYS A 23 -17.29 38.72 -8.84
C LYS A 23 -16.14 39.65 -8.52
N PRO A 24 -16.27 41.00 -8.82
CA PRO A 24 -15.25 41.97 -8.49
C PRO A 24 -15.14 42.15 -6.96
N CYS A 25 -13.92 42.02 -6.45
CA CYS A 25 -13.56 42.21 -5.04
C CYS A 25 -12.45 43.23 -4.90
N GLU A 26 -12.27 43.76 -3.69
CA GLU A 26 -11.18 44.68 -3.35
C GLU A 26 -10.34 44.10 -2.21
N GLY A 27 -9.01 44.15 -2.40
CA GLY A 27 -8.03 43.77 -1.38
C GLY A 27 -7.38 45.02 -0.78
N TRP A 28 -7.06 44.93 0.52
CA TRP A 28 -6.35 45.95 1.27
C TRP A 28 -5.25 45.30 2.10
N GLU A 29 -4.03 45.77 1.93
CA GLU A 29 -2.88 45.36 2.74
C GLU A 29 -2.16 46.60 3.28
N SER A 30 -1.84 46.60 4.58
CA SER A 30 -1.21 47.76 5.24
C SER A 30 0.24 47.42 5.62
N PHE A 31 1.12 48.42 5.36
CA PHE A 31 2.57 48.30 5.56
C PHE A 31 3.07 49.50 6.41
N LYS A 32 4.16 49.28 7.13
CA LYS A 32 4.77 50.33 7.95
C LYS A 32 5.54 51.33 7.10
N THR A 33 6.12 50.91 5.99
CA THR A 33 6.94 51.80 5.13
C THR A 33 6.35 51.92 3.72
N LYS A 34 6.59 53.11 3.12
CA LYS A 34 6.18 53.35 1.73
C LYS A 34 6.88 52.40 0.75
N LYS A 35 8.12 51.97 1.06
CA LYS A 35 8.90 51.05 0.22
C LYS A 35 8.23 49.69 0.15
N GLU A 36 7.87 49.10 1.29
CA GLU A 36 7.14 47.81 1.36
C GLU A 36 5.81 47.87 0.58
N ALA A 37 5.05 48.95 0.75
CA ALA A 37 3.80 49.15 0.02
C ALA A 37 4.04 49.24 -1.50
N GLN A 38 5.13 49.89 -1.95
CA GLN A 38 5.48 49.99 -3.36
C GLN A 38 5.89 48.64 -3.94
N GLU A 39 6.70 47.89 -3.23
CA GLU A 39 7.11 46.51 -3.62
C GLU A 39 5.87 45.59 -3.73
N ARG A 40 4.97 45.64 -2.74
CA ARG A 40 3.74 44.85 -2.78
C ARG A 40 2.83 45.25 -3.94
N LYS A 41 2.68 46.58 -4.20
CA LYS A 41 1.91 47.04 -5.33
C LYS A 41 2.40 46.49 -6.65
N ILE A 42 3.70 46.54 -6.91
CA ILE A 42 4.33 45.99 -8.14
C ILE A 42 4.09 44.49 -8.24
N THR A 43 4.27 43.75 -7.13
CA THR A 43 4.05 42.29 -7.08
C THR A 43 2.61 41.94 -7.42
N VAL A 44 1.62 42.61 -6.78
CA VAL A 44 0.18 42.35 -7.05
C VAL A 44 -0.20 42.70 -8.48
N GLU A 45 0.27 43.83 -9.02
CA GLU A 45 -0.01 44.20 -10.40
C GLU A 45 0.57 43.15 -11.40
N LYS A 46 1.77 42.67 -11.13
CA LYS A 46 2.39 41.61 -11.91
C LYS A 46 1.60 40.29 -11.79
N GLU A 47 1.26 39.84 -10.58
CA GLU A 47 0.48 38.64 -10.33
C GLU A 47 -0.88 38.67 -11.04
N LEU A 48 -1.56 39.82 -11.00
CA LEU A 48 -2.84 40.04 -11.69
C LEU A 48 -2.69 40.03 -13.22
N LEU A 49 -1.58 40.59 -13.74
CA LEU A 49 -1.29 40.62 -15.18
C LEU A 49 -0.96 39.22 -15.71
N ASP A 50 -0.11 38.47 -14.96
CA ASP A 50 0.37 37.13 -15.32
C ASP A 50 -0.71 36.06 -15.04
N GLY A 51 -1.84 36.43 -14.39
CA GLY A 51 -2.89 35.48 -13.99
C GLY A 51 -2.47 34.55 -12.84
N THR A 52 -1.41 34.90 -12.11
CA THR A 52 -0.89 34.10 -10.97
C THR A 52 -1.33 34.67 -9.62
N PHE A 53 -2.27 35.65 -9.60
CA PHE A 53 -2.76 36.22 -8.35
C PHE A 53 -3.57 35.19 -7.56
N LEU A 54 -3.14 34.88 -6.35
CA LEU A 54 -3.93 34.06 -5.42
C LEU A 54 -5.06 34.86 -4.82
N VAL A 55 -6.28 34.45 -5.11
CA VAL A 55 -7.47 35.00 -4.47
C VAL A 55 -7.40 34.71 -2.96
N PRO A 56 -7.49 35.72 -2.09
CA PRO A 56 -7.53 35.48 -0.66
C PRO A 56 -8.67 34.56 -0.29
N ASP A 57 -8.35 33.40 0.32
CA ASP A 57 -9.29 32.40 0.75
C ASP A 57 -9.13 32.13 2.25
N THR A 58 -10.24 31.89 2.91
CA THR A 58 -10.31 31.59 4.34
C THR A 58 -10.42 30.08 4.59
N MET A 59 -10.42 29.27 3.55
CA MET A 59 -10.56 27.80 3.64
C MET A 59 -9.54 27.22 4.59
N THR A 60 -10.04 26.46 5.54
CA THR A 60 -9.22 25.74 6.51
C THR A 60 -8.70 24.42 5.91
N VAL A 61 -7.67 23.85 6.54
CA VAL A 61 -7.16 22.53 6.18
C VAL A 61 -8.25 21.46 6.31
N GLU A 62 -9.07 21.54 7.33
CA GLU A 62 -10.21 20.64 7.55
C GLU A 62 -11.20 20.71 6.38
N GLU A 63 -11.66 21.91 6.03
CA GLU A 63 -12.61 22.12 4.92
C GLU A 63 -12.04 21.63 3.58
N MET A 64 -10.77 21.91 3.31
CA MET A 64 -10.07 21.45 2.12
C MET A 64 -10.04 19.91 2.05
N LEU A 65 -9.66 19.23 3.15
CA LEU A 65 -9.55 17.79 3.19
C LEU A 65 -10.91 17.10 3.01
N TYR A 66 -11.98 17.64 3.62
CA TYR A 66 -13.33 17.08 3.44
C TYR A 66 -13.89 17.31 2.04
N LYS A 67 -13.50 18.38 1.34
CA LYS A 67 -13.83 18.57 -0.09
C LYS A 67 -13.01 17.64 -0.99
N TRP A 68 -11.75 17.41 -0.65
CA TRP A 68 -10.83 16.60 -1.43
C TRP A 68 -11.14 15.08 -1.38
N ILE A 69 -11.49 14.54 -0.20
CA ILE A 69 -11.74 13.10 0.00
C ILE A 69 -12.75 12.51 -1.02
N PRO A 70 -13.95 13.08 -1.23
CA PRO A 70 -14.91 12.56 -2.20
C PRO A 70 -14.36 12.55 -3.63
N ILE A 71 -13.69 13.61 -4.04
CA ILE A 71 -13.11 13.75 -5.38
C ILE A 71 -12.03 12.69 -5.59
N GLN A 72 -11.11 12.61 -4.66
CA GLN A 72 -9.99 11.67 -4.72
C GLN A 72 -10.46 10.21 -4.68
N SER A 73 -11.42 9.89 -3.81
CA SER A 73 -11.95 8.54 -3.68
C SER A 73 -12.65 8.05 -4.95
N THR A 74 -13.38 8.93 -5.63
CA THR A 74 -14.05 8.64 -6.90
C THR A 74 -13.05 8.53 -8.04
N LYS A 75 -12.16 9.52 -8.20
CA LYS A 75 -11.16 9.57 -9.28
C LYS A 75 -10.24 8.34 -9.26
N HIS A 76 -9.80 7.92 -8.10
CA HIS A 76 -8.87 6.78 -7.92
C HIS A 76 -9.54 5.48 -7.50
N LYS A 77 -10.87 5.40 -7.53
CA LYS A 77 -11.65 4.21 -7.18
C LYS A 77 -11.16 3.55 -5.89
N TRP A 78 -11.13 4.33 -4.81
CA TRP A 78 -10.64 3.84 -3.53
C TRP A 78 -11.39 2.59 -3.06
N SER A 79 -10.66 1.68 -2.42
CA SER A 79 -11.30 0.56 -1.72
C SER A 79 -11.98 1.07 -0.45
N PRO A 80 -13.02 0.37 0.08
CA PRO A 80 -13.67 0.73 1.34
C PRO A 80 -12.67 0.89 2.50
N LYS A 81 -11.65 0.03 2.55
CA LYS A 81 -10.59 0.11 3.56
C LYS A 81 -9.76 1.39 3.40
N THR A 82 -9.36 1.74 2.18
CA THR A 82 -8.59 2.96 1.89
C THR A 82 -9.38 4.19 2.28
N TYR A 83 -10.67 4.25 1.91
CA TYR A 83 -11.55 5.35 2.29
C TYR A 83 -11.64 5.51 3.81
N THR A 84 -11.98 4.43 4.52
CA THR A 84 -12.11 4.44 5.99
C THR A 84 -10.81 4.84 6.68
N GLN A 85 -9.66 4.33 6.22
CA GLN A 85 -8.35 4.69 6.77
C GLN A 85 -8.00 6.16 6.52
N SER A 86 -8.25 6.68 5.31
CA SER A 86 -7.98 8.07 4.98
C SER A 86 -8.86 9.02 5.80
N VAL A 87 -10.17 8.72 5.92
CA VAL A 87 -11.09 9.51 6.75
C VAL A 87 -10.65 9.47 8.23
N ALA A 88 -10.33 8.30 8.76
CA ALA A 88 -9.85 8.16 10.13
C ALA A 88 -8.54 8.91 10.37
N MET A 89 -7.61 8.90 9.41
CA MET A 89 -6.36 9.64 9.47
C MET A 89 -6.61 11.16 9.51
N VAL A 90 -7.50 11.65 8.66
CA VAL A 90 -7.90 13.07 8.66
C VAL A 90 -8.51 13.43 10.00
N GLN A 91 -9.51 12.70 10.46
CA GLN A 91 -10.24 12.99 11.69
C GLN A 91 -9.38 12.89 12.96
N ASN A 92 -8.51 11.90 13.03
CA ASN A 92 -7.82 11.56 14.27
C ASN A 92 -6.38 12.08 14.34
N LEU A 93 -5.72 12.28 13.21
CA LEU A 93 -4.29 12.64 13.16
C LEU A 93 -4.03 14.01 12.54
N ILE A 94 -4.94 14.58 11.75
CA ILE A 94 -4.68 15.85 11.07
C ILE A 94 -5.54 16.99 11.65
N VAL A 95 -6.86 16.84 11.60
CA VAL A 95 -7.81 17.86 12.04
C VAL A 95 -7.57 18.33 13.47
N PRO A 96 -7.32 17.47 14.47
CA PRO A 96 -7.11 17.91 15.85
C PRO A 96 -5.89 18.82 16.06
N TYR A 97 -4.95 18.87 15.12
CA TYR A 97 -3.67 19.59 15.26
C TYR A 97 -3.55 20.80 14.34
N ILE A 98 -3.98 20.65 13.09
CA ILE A 98 -3.83 21.69 12.06
C ILE A 98 -5.12 21.97 11.29
N GLY A 99 -6.23 21.31 11.61
CA GLY A 99 -7.49 21.41 10.87
C GLY A 99 -8.04 22.84 10.78
N ASN A 100 -7.94 23.62 11.85
CA ASN A 100 -8.43 25.00 11.94
C ASN A 100 -7.50 26.06 11.30
N ARG A 101 -6.31 25.64 10.82
CA ARG A 101 -5.38 26.56 10.15
C ARG A 101 -5.86 26.83 8.73
N LYS A 102 -5.77 28.06 8.27
CA LYS A 102 -6.03 28.41 6.87
C LYS A 102 -4.97 27.81 5.98
N VAL A 103 -5.38 27.24 4.84
CA VAL A 103 -4.48 26.59 3.88
C VAL A 103 -3.42 27.57 3.38
N GLN A 104 -3.79 28.82 3.09
CA GLN A 104 -2.89 29.87 2.60
C GLN A 104 -1.86 30.34 3.63
N GLU A 105 -2.12 30.19 4.92
CA GLU A 105 -1.25 30.63 6.00
C GLU A 105 -0.25 29.55 6.45
N LEU A 106 -0.39 28.31 5.95
CA LEU A 106 0.44 27.17 6.33
C LEU A 106 1.85 27.29 5.71
N ARG A 107 2.85 27.17 6.56
CA ARG A 107 4.27 27.12 6.16
C ARG A 107 4.87 25.74 6.42
N THR A 108 5.95 25.43 5.73
CA THR A 108 6.69 24.17 5.91
C THR A 108 7.08 23.95 7.38
N TYR A 109 7.51 24.99 8.08
CA TYR A 109 7.84 24.93 9.51
C TYR A 109 6.65 24.47 10.38
N ASP A 110 5.42 24.92 10.07
CA ASP A 110 4.22 24.49 10.81
C ASP A 110 3.98 22.98 10.65
N ILE A 111 4.24 22.45 9.48
CA ILE A 111 4.11 21.02 9.17
C ILE A 111 5.23 20.21 9.85
N GLU A 112 6.47 20.69 9.87
CA GLU A 112 7.56 20.03 10.60
C GLU A 112 7.26 19.95 12.11
N LYS A 113 6.76 21.02 12.68
CA LYS A 113 6.31 21.07 14.08
C LYS A 113 5.14 20.11 14.34
N PHE A 114 4.22 20.02 13.39
CA PHE A 114 3.11 19.07 13.44
C PHE A 114 3.62 17.60 13.44
N TYR A 115 4.57 17.23 12.58
CA TYR A 115 5.16 15.89 12.58
C TYR A 115 5.92 15.59 13.89
N ALA A 116 6.65 16.56 14.42
CA ALA A 116 7.30 16.42 15.72
C ALA A 116 6.29 16.20 16.86
N THR A 117 5.09 16.77 16.75
CA THR A 117 3.99 16.55 17.69
C THR A 117 3.41 15.15 17.52
N LEU A 118 3.16 14.69 16.29
CA LEU A 118 2.66 13.35 16.02
C LEU A 118 3.61 12.27 16.55
N ALA A 119 4.92 12.45 16.42
CA ALA A 119 5.92 11.51 16.92
C ALA A 119 5.85 11.30 18.45
N LYS A 120 5.28 12.24 19.18
CA LYS A 120 5.07 12.16 20.64
C LYS A 120 3.61 11.83 21.01
N THR A 121 2.75 11.62 20.02
CA THR A 121 1.32 11.39 20.23
C THR A 121 1.06 9.90 20.46
N PRO A 122 0.34 9.54 21.55
CA PRO A 122 -0.10 8.17 21.77
C PRO A 122 -1.07 7.66 20.70
N CYS A 123 -0.95 6.37 20.35
CA CYS A 123 -1.95 5.71 19.51
C CYS A 123 -3.34 5.78 20.15
N GLY A 124 -4.36 6.14 19.35
CA GLY A 124 -5.74 6.24 19.84
C GLY A 124 -6.02 7.49 20.68
N GLN A 125 -5.14 8.52 20.65
CA GLN A 125 -5.37 9.80 21.32
C GLN A 125 -6.67 10.48 20.88
N TYR A 126 -7.05 10.30 19.62
CA TYR A 126 -8.33 10.73 19.06
C TYR A 126 -9.02 9.56 18.36
N VAL A 127 -10.34 9.50 18.51
CA VAL A 127 -11.22 8.54 17.82
C VAL A 127 -12.42 9.31 17.29
N HIS A 128 -12.66 9.25 15.98
CA HIS A 128 -13.67 10.07 15.30
C HIS A 128 -13.55 11.58 15.62
N GLY A 129 -12.32 12.07 15.70
CA GLY A 129 -12.02 13.47 16.04
C GLY A 129 -12.16 13.82 17.53
N VAL A 130 -12.65 12.90 18.36
CA VAL A 130 -12.86 13.13 19.80
C VAL A 130 -11.65 12.66 20.60
N LYS A 131 -11.13 13.52 21.46
CA LYS A 131 -10.01 13.20 22.35
C LYS A 131 -10.40 12.13 23.37
N GLN A 132 -9.57 11.10 23.49
CA GLN A 132 -9.80 9.97 24.39
C GLN A 132 -9.02 10.12 25.70
N THR A 133 -9.59 9.60 26.79
CA THR A 133 -8.86 9.38 28.03
C THR A 133 -8.12 8.06 27.94
N LEU A 134 -6.79 8.12 27.91
CA LEU A 134 -5.92 6.95 27.76
C LEU A 134 -5.40 6.47 29.11
N THR A 135 -5.31 5.16 29.29
CA THR A 135 -4.60 4.55 30.40
C THR A 135 -3.07 4.76 30.27
N ASP A 136 -2.33 4.62 31.36
CA ASP A 136 -0.87 4.83 31.32
C ASP A 136 -0.13 3.85 30.39
N LYS A 137 -0.65 2.62 30.25
CA LYS A 137 -0.14 1.65 29.27
C LYS A 137 -0.37 2.12 27.83
N GLN A 138 -1.55 2.69 27.53
CA GLN A 138 -1.88 3.22 26.21
C GLN A 138 -1.07 4.47 25.86
N LYS A 139 -0.81 5.36 26.84
CA LYS A 139 0.02 6.57 26.65
C LYS A 139 1.46 6.24 26.23
N LYS A 140 1.99 5.08 26.62
CA LYS A 140 3.35 4.64 26.24
C LYS A 140 3.44 4.16 24.78
N ARG A 141 2.30 3.83 24.14
CA ARG A 141 2.26 3.37 22.75
C ARG A 141 2.12 4.57 21.81
N LEU A 142 3.22 5.11 21.35
CA LEU A 142 3.26 6.23 20.42
C LEU A 142 2.91 5.82 18.97
N LEU A 143 2.56 6.81 18.16
CA LEU A 143 2.38 6.61 16.72
C LEU A 143 3.68 6.13 16.08
N SER A 144 3.56 5.16 15.16
CA SER A 144 4.71 4.65 14.42
C SER A 144 5.19 5.65 13.36
N SER A 145 6.48 5.56 13.02
CA SER A 145 7.05 6.32 11.91
C SER A 145 6.31 6.09 10.59
N THR A 146 5.84 4.87 10.36
CA THR A 146 5.00 4.51 9.21
C THR A 146 3.70 5.30 9.19
N SER A 147 2.99 5.43 10.32
CA SER A 147 1.74 6.22 10.40
C SER A 147 1.97 7.69 10.09
N ILE A 148 3.10 8.25 10.54
CA ILE A 148 3.46 9.65 10.24
C ILE A 148 3.81 9.82 8.76
N HIS A 149 4.49 8.85 8.16
CA HIS A 149 4.77 8.83 6.72
C HIS A 149 3.48 8.74 5.89
N GLU A 150 2.51 7.93 6.31
CA GLU A 150 1.19 7.84 5.66
C GLU A 150 0.43 9.17 5.73
N VAL A 151 0.49 9.88 6.87
CA VAL A 151 -0.05 11.25 7.00
C VAL A 151 0.62 12.21 6.01
N HIS A 152 1.97 12.16 5.90
CA HIS A 152 2.69 12.97 4.91
C HIS A 152 2.23 12.68 3.48
N THR A 153 2.10 11.40 3.12
CA THR A 153 1.68 10.97 1.78
C THR A 153 0.26 11.45 1.45
N LEU A 154 -0.66 11.36 2.42
CA LEU A 154 -2.03 11.86 2.28
C LEU A 154 -2.03 13.39 2.09
N LEU A 155 -1.33 14.13 2.95
CA LEU A 155 -1.22 15.59 2.87
C LEU A 155 -0.57 16.04 1.56
N LYS A 156 0.48 15.34 1.09
CA LYS A 156 1.13 15.63 -0.19
C LYS A 156 0.13 15.58 -1.35
N THR A 157 -0.69 14.52 -1.37
CA THR A 157 -1.71 14.37 -2.40
C THR A 157 -2.80 15.45 -2.27
N ALA A 158 -3.27 15.73 -1.07
CA ALA A 158 -4.30 16.75 -0.84
C ALA A 158 -3.81 18.17 -1.17
N PHE A 159 -2.60 18.53 -0.77
CA PHE A 159 -2.02 19.84 -1.11
C PHE A 159 -1.66 19.98 -2.60
N SER A 160 -1.43 18.87 -3.33
CA SER A 160 -1.33 18.94 -4.79
C SER A 160 -2.63 19.45 -5.42
N TYR A 161 -3.78 18.98 -4.89
CA TYR A 161 -5.09 19.51 -5.31
C TYR A 161 -5.31 20.94 -4.86
N ALA A 162 -4.80 21.35 -3.69
CA ALA A 162 -4.88 22.76 -3.28
C ALA A 162 -4.13 23.69 -4.25
N VAL A 163 -3.04 23.21 -4.86
CA VAL A 163 -2.35 23.92 -5.95
C VAL A 163 -3.20 23.88 -7.24
N GLU A 164 -3.77 22.74 -7.63
CA GLU A 164 -4.66 22.63 -8.80
C GLU A 164 -5.94 23.46 -8.67
N TRP A 165 -6.39 23.73 -7.45
CA TRP A 165 -7.56 24.57 -7.15
C TRP A 165 -7.21 26.07 -6.94
N ASP A 166 -5.99 26.46 -7.25
CA ASP A 166 -5.48 27.83 -7.07
C ASP A 166 -5.64 28.37 -5.64
N LEU A 167 -5.65 27.49 -4.64
CA LEU A 167 -5.68 27.88 -3.22
C LEU A 167 -4.31 28.29 -2.70
N ILE A 168 -3.25 27.67 -3.20
CA ILE A 168 -1.85 27.92 -2.84
C ILE A 168 -0.94 27.78 -4.04
N HIS A 169 0.17 28.53 -4.10
CA HIS A 169 1.16 28.39 -5.16
C HIS A 169 2.10 27.21 -4.98
N LYS A 170 2.36 26.81 -3.74
CA LYS A 170 3.36 25.81 -3.40
C LYS A 170 2.88 24.93 -2.27
N ILE A 171 3.16 23.65 -2.38
CA ILE A 171 2.90 22.64 -1.34
C ILE A 171 3.71 22.99 -0.08
N PRO A 172 3.06 23.18 1.10
CA PRO A 172 3.74 23.61 2.33
C PRO A 172 4.36 22.41 3.09
N LEU A 173 4.79 21.37 2.40
CA LEU A 173 5.41 20.19 3.01
C LEU A 173 6.93 20.24 2.93
N PRO A 174 7.65 19.63 3.89
CA PRO A 174 9.07 19.40 3.78
C PRO A 174 9.40 18.62 2.51
N ARG A 175 10.60 18.87 1.94
CA ARG A 175 11.08 18.17 0.76
C ARG A 175 11.18 16.66 1.01
N ASP A 176 11.72 16.30 2.17
CA ASP A 176 11.91 14.91 2.56
C ASP A 176 10.74 14.46 3.45
N ALA A 177 10.16 13.32 3.10
CA ALA A 177 9.14 12.68 3.91
C ALA A 177 9.76 12.17 5.24
N PRO A 178 8.97 12.09 6.33
CA PRO A 178 9.42 11.47 7.57
C PRO A 178 9.97 10.06 7.30
N LYS A 179 11.17 9.77 7.81
CA LYS A 179 11.81 8.45 7.64
C LYS A 179 10.97 7.37 8.30
N VAL A 180 10.84 6.24 7.63
CA VAL A 180 10.19 5.05 8.18
C VAL A 180 11.28 4.15 8.77
N ASN A 181 11.16 3.84 10.05
CA ASN A 181 11.98 2.79 10.66
C ASN A 181 11.33 1.45 10.32
N ILE A 182 11.97 0.70 9.46
CA ILE A 182 11.55 -0.66 9.09
C ILE A 182 12.26 -1.60 10.05
N GLU A 183 11.49 -2.22 10.95
CA GLU A 183 12.00 -3.34 11.75
C GLU A 183 12.10 -4.57 10.85
N GLU A 184 13.15 -5.35 11.00
CA GLU A 184 13.29 -6.64 10.32
C GLU A 184 12.12 -7.53 10.68
N ARG A 185 11.52 -8.13 9.66
CA ARG A 185 10.37 -9.02 9.86
C ARG A 185 10.89 -10.40 10.20
N THR A 186 10.47 -10.89 11.34
CA THR A 186 10.64 -12.30 11.68
C THR A 186 9.93 -13.17 10.67
N ILE A 187 10.61 -14.19 10.20
CA ILE A 187 10.08 -15.25 9.34
C ILE A 187 10.40 -16.62 9.95
N TRP A 188 9.51 -17.57 9.74
CA TRP A 188 9.72 -18.94 10.14
C TRP A 188 10.42 -19.74 9.03
N ASP A 189 11.34 -20.57 9.42
CA ASP A 189 11.92 -21.59 8.53
C ASP A 189 10.95 -22.76 8.32
N GLU A 190 11.31 -23.68 7.43
CA GLU A 190 10.51 -24.86 7.09
C GLU A 190 10.19 -25.75 8.32
N LYS A 191 11.18 -25.95 9.18
CA LYS A 191 11.02 -26.80 10.39
C LYS A 191 10.04 -26.17 11.37
N THR A 192 10.17 -24.87 11.58
CA THR A 192 9.26 -24.10 12.45
C THR A 192 7.84 -24.08 11.89
N MET A 193 7.69 -23.87 10.57
CA MET A 193 6.38 -23.91 9.92
C MET A 193 5.70 -25.26 10.09
N LEU A 194 6.41 -26.33 9.87
CA LEU A 194 5.86 -27.69 10.01
C LEU A 194 5.51 -28.02 11.47
N ALA A 195 6.41 -27.71 12.41
CA ALA A 195 6.17 -27.92 13.83
C ALA A 195 4.96 -27.13 14.33
N ALA A 196 4.85 -25.84 13.95
CA ALA A 196 3.72 -25.01 14.31
C ALA A 196 2.40 -25.55 13.76
N LEU A 197 2.39 -26.00 12.51
CA LEU A 197 1.19 -26.59 11.89
C LEU A 197 0.67 -27.77 12.67
N GLN A 198 1.56 -28.66 13.15
CA GLN A 198 1.20 -29.86 13.92
C GLN A 198 0.56 -29.59 15.29
N THR A 199 0.70 -28.37 15.83
CA THR A 199 0.12 -28.01 17.15
C THR A 199 -1.23 -27.33 17.07
N ILE A 200 -1.74 -27.01 15.87
CA ILE A 200 -3.01 -26.33 15.70
C ILE A 200 -4.15 -27.34 15.70
N GLU A 201 -4.94 -27.36 16.77
CA GLU A 201 -6.05 -28.29 16.94
C GLU A 201 -7.34 -27.85 16.22
N ASN A 202 -7.58 -26.53 16.07
CA ASN A 202 -8.79 -26.01 15.41
C ASN A 202 -8.70 -26.29 13.88
N PRO A 203 -9.60 -27.11 13.28
CA PRO A 203 -9.48 -27.51 11.88
C PRO A 203 -9.51 -26.33 10.89
N ALA A 204 -10.39 -25.36 11.11
CA ALA A 204 -10.48 -24.17 10.23
C ALA A 204 -9.22 -23.32 10.33
N LEU A 205 -8.65 -23.16 11.52
CA LEU A 205 -7.39 -22.42 11.71
C LEU A 205 -6.22 -23.19 11.09
N HIS A 206 -6.15 -24.51 11.30
CA HIS A 206 -5.12 -25.39 10.73
C HIS A 206 -5.08 -25.27 9.21
N LEU A 207 -6.22 -25.49 8.56
CA LEU A 207 -6.34 -25.37 7.10
C LEU A 207 -5.97 -23.95 6.62
N ALA A 208 -6.42 -22.89 7.28
CA ALA A 208 -6.10 -21.53 6.89
C ALA A 208 -4.59 -21.22 7.02
N VAL A 209 -3.95 -21.70 8.08
CA VAL A 209 -2.50 -21.56 8.31
C VAL A 209 -1.73 -22.38 7.27
N HIS A 210 -2.14 -23.64 7.01
CA HIS A 210 -1.54 -24.50 5.99
C HIS A 210 -1.60 -23.84 4.61
N MET A 211 -2.76 -23.33 4.19
CA MET A 211 -2.91 -22.61 2.92
C MET A 211 -2.03 -21.35 2.85
N SER A 212 -1.90 -20.61 3.94
CA SER A 212 -1.03 -19.43 3.98
C SER A 212 0.45 -19.80 3.87
N MET A 213 0.88 -20.88 4.53
CA MET A 213 2.28 -21.36 4.52
C MET A 213 2.70 -21.97 3.19
N ILE A 214 1.82 -22.74 2.52
CA ILE A 214 2.21 -23.45 1.31
C ILE A 214 1.90 -22.66 0.04
N LEU A 215 0.77 -21.95 0.00
CA LEU A 215 0.30 -21.22 -1.19
C LEU A 215 0.52 -19.71 -1.10
N SER A 216 1.10 -19.21 -0.03
CA SER A 216 1.29 -17.76 0.23
C SER A 216 -0.02 -16.96 0.12
N LEU A 217 -1.16 -17.54 0.48
CA LEU A 217 -2.44 -16.86 0.42
C LEU A 217 -2.57 -15.81 1.54
N ARG A 218 -3.24 -14.70 1.20
CA ARG A 218 -3.62 -13.68 2.20
C ARG A 218 -4.83 -14.16 2.98
N GLU A 219 -4.96 -13.77 4.25
CA GLU A 219 -6.11 -14.08 5.10
C GLU A 219 -7.46 -13.84 4.39
N GLY A 220 -7.62 -12.66 3.79
CA GLY A 220 -8.86 -12.34 3.07
C GLY A 220 -9.05 -13.14 1.77
N GLU A 221 -8.00 -13.62 1.11
CA GLU A 221 -8.09 -14.52 -0.04
C GLU A 221 -8.56 -15.91 0.42
N ILE A 222 -7.99 -16.45 1.50
CA ILE A 222 -8.38 -17.73 2.10
C ILE A 222 -9.86 -17.71 2.47
N LEU A 223 -10.28 -16.71 3.26
CA LEU A 223 -11.68 -16.58 3.70
C LEU A 223 -12.65 -16.27 2.56
N GLY A 224 -12.14 -15.73 1.46
CA GLY A 224 -12.94 -15.45 0.25
C GLY A 224 -13.17 -16.65 -0.65
N LEU A 225 -12.55 -17.80 -0.39
CA LEU A 225 -12.72 -19.01 -1.19
C LEU A 225 -14.10 -19.63 -1.02
N GLN A 226 -14.59 -20.17 -2.12
CA GLN A 226 -15.83 -20.95 -2.20
C GLN A 226 -15.50 -22.38 -2.68
N PRO A 227 -16.29 -23.39 -2.38
CA PRO A 227 -16.06 -24.75 -2.91
C PRO A 227 -15.92 -24.79 -4.45
N SER A 228 -16.63 -23.91 -5.16
CA SER A 228 -16.53 -23.77 -6.62
C SER A 228 -15.18 -23.18 -7.13
N ASP A 229 -14.33 -22.68 -6.25
CA ASP A 229 -12.99 -22.20 -6.59
C ASP A 229 -11.96 -23.35 -6.56
N LEU A 230 -12.36 -24.56 -6.14
CA LEU A 230 -11.54 -25.76 -6.05
C LEU A 230 -11.86 -26.71 -7.21
N ASP A 231 -10.84 -27.16 -7.92
CA ASP A 231 -10.95 -28.21 -8.93
C ASP A 231 -9.94 -29.30 -8.58
N PHE A 232 -10.43 -30.44 -8.09
CA PHE A 232 -9.60 -31.54 -7.62
C PHE A 232 -9.07 -32.44 -8.74
N ASP A 233 -9.65 -32.38 -9.94
CA ASP A 233 -9.29 -33.21 -11.09
C ASP A 233 -8.31 -32.49 -12.04
N ALA A 234 -8.21 -31.18 -11.95
CA ALA A 234 -7.30 -30.38 -12.75
C ALA A 234 -5.83 -30.79 -12.54
N ALA A 235 -4.98 -30.48 -13.52
CA ALA A 235 -3.55 -30.70 -13.49
C ALA A 235 -3.16 -32.16 -13.16
N ASP A 236 -3.70 -33.12 -13.94
CA ASP A 236 -3.45 -34.54 -13.81
C ASP A 236 -3.76 -35.08 -12.40
N GLY A 237 -4.85 -34.59 -11.82
CA GLY A 237 -5.31 -34.98 -10.50
C GLY A 237 -4.58 -34.34 -9.32
N ARG A 238 -3.67 -33.38 -9.55
CA ARG A 238 -3.07 -32.58 -8.45
C ARG A 238 -4.09 -31.71 -7.76
N GLY A 239 -4.98 -31.11 -8.54
CA GLY A 239 -5.95 -30.13 -8.10
C GLY A 239 -5.46 -28.70 -8.17
N THR A 240 -6.41 -27.77 -8.38
CA THR A 240 -6.13 -26.35 -8.46
C THR A 240 -7.07 -25.52 -7.58
N ILE A 241 -6.62 -24.32 -7.20
CA ILE A 241 -7.38 -23.32 -6.45
C ILE A 241 -7.39 -22.02 -7.24
N SER A 242 -8.57 -21.53 -7.59
CA SER A 242 -8.77 -20.25 -8.27
C SER A 242 -8.92 -19.10 -7.28
N VAL A 243 -7.93 -18.22 -7.21
CA VAL A 243 -7.97 -17.06 -6.31
C VAL A 243 -8.43 -15.83 -7.10
N SER A 244 -9.68 -15.41 -6.89
CA SER A 244 -10.30 -14.30 -7.62
C SER A 244 -11.11 -13.36 -6.72
N LYS A 245 -11.18 -13.65 -5.43
CA LYS A 245 -12.02 -12.96 -4.46
C LYS A 245 -11.26 -12.70 -3.17
N THR A 246 -11.72 -11.75 -2.39
CA THR A 246 -11.18 -11.49 -1.06
C THR A 246 -12.29 -11.04 -0.12
N MET A 247 -12.30 -11.61 1.07
CA MET A 247 -13.21 -11.24 2.14
C MET A 247 -12.59 -10.15 3.00
N GLN A 248 -13.38 -9.15 3.36
CA GLN A 248 -12.97 -8.12 4.32
C GLN A 248 -14.17 -7.52 5.03
N ARG A 249 -13.94 -6.92 6.19
CA ARG A 249 -14.92 -6.04 6.84
C ARG A 249 -14.81 -4.63 6.28
N ALA A 250 -15.95 -3.99 6.01
CA ALA A 250 -16.02 -2.64 5.49
C ALA A 250 -17.07 -1.80 6.21
N ASN A 251 -16.80 -0.53 6.45
CA ASN A 251 -17.77 0.40 7.00
C ASN A 251 -18.91 0.64 6.00
N LYS A 252 -20.15 0.65 6.47
CA LYS A 252 -21.33 0.87 5.63
C LYS A 252 -21.28 2.23 4.93
N ASP A 253 -20.87 3.29 5.64
CA ASP A 253 -20.65 4.62 5.06
C ASP A 253 -19.66 4.62 3.88
N ALA A 254 -18.61 3.81 3.97
CA ALA A 254 -17.67 3.66 2.86
C ALA A 254 -18.26 2.87 1.68
N LEU A 255 -19.12 1.90 1.95
CA LEU A 255 -19.80 1.11 0.91
C LEU A 255 -20.81 1.95 0.12
N GLU A 256 -21.52 2.84 0.79
CA GLU A 256 -22.50 3.74 0.15
C GLU A 256 -21.84 4.79 -0.78
N LYS A 257 -20.62 5.19 -0.46
CA LYS A 257 -19.89 6.26 -1.18
C LYS A 257 -18.97 5.77 -2.29
N LEU A 258 -18.78 4.46 -2.41
CA LEU A 258 -17.84 3.88 -3.36
C LEU A 258 -18.55 3.07 -4.44
N ASP A 259 -17.78 2.72 -5.51
CA ASP A 259 -18.29 1.95 -6.65
C ASP A 259 -18.82 0.57 -6.18
N PRO A 260 -20.15 0.32 -6.28
CA PRO A 260 -20.75 -0.93 -5.86
C PRO A 260 -20.25 -2.14 -6.67
N ASN A 261 -19.74 -1.93 -7.89
CA ASN A 261 -19.24 -3.00 -8.76
C ASN A 261 -17.95 -3.67 -8.22
N GLN A 262 -17.34 -3.12 -7.17
CA GLN A 262 -16.21 -3.75 -6.48
C GLN A 262 -16.64 -4.86 -5.52
N VAL A 263 -17.90 -4.90 -5.11
CA VAL A 263 -18.44 -5.85 -4.13
C VAL A 263 -19.24 -6.92 -4.85
N TYR A 264 -18.90 -8.19 -4.64
CA TYR A 264 -19.66 -9.33 -5.16
C TYR A 264 -20.85 -9.66 -4.27
N HIS A 265 -20.64 -9.62 -2.94
CA HIS A 265 -21.64 -9.99 -1.97
C HIS A 265 -21.40 -9.26 -0.64
N THR A 266 -22.50 -8.89 0.03
CA THR A 266 -22.49 -8.38 1.40
C THR A 266 -23.21 -9.39 2.29
N PHE A 267 -22.50 -9.93 3.29
CA PHE A 267 -23.05 -10.90 4.22
C PHE A 267 -23.96 -10.23 5.26
N PRO A 268 -24.96 -10.93 5.76
CA PRO A 268 -25.80 -10.45 6.84
C PRO A 268 -24.98 -10.07 8.09
N ASP A 269 -25.36 -9.00 8.75
CA ASP A 269 -24.73 -8.59 9.99
C ASP A 269 -25.16 -9.51 11.14
N ARG A 270 -24.20 -9.98 11.94
CA ARG A 270 -24.47 -10.78 13.14
C ARG A 270 -25.16 -9.98 14.27
N ARG A 271 -25.01 -8.67 14.25
CA ARG A 271 -25.59 -7.76 15.25
C ARG A 271 -26.35 -6.67 14.53
N GLU A 272 -27.58 -6.47 14.95
CA GLU A 272 -28.38 -5.34 14.51
C GLU A 272 -27.69 -4.02 14.87
N GLY A 273 -27.79 -3.01 13.98
CA GLY A 273 -27.13 -1.71 14.17
C GLY A 273 -25.62 -1.70 13.95
N SER A 274 -25.03 -2.78 13.41
CA SER A 274 -23.60 -2.79 13.05
C SER A 274 -23.26 -1.67 12.06
N LYS A 275 -22.18 -0.91 12.36
CA LYS A 275 -21.66 0.14 11.47
C LYS A 275 -20.79 -0.40 10.33
N SER A 276 -20.53 -1.71 10.31
CA SER A 276 -19.70 -2.36 9.30
C SER A 276 -20.28 -3.70 8.93
N SER A 277 -20.14 -4.10 7.66
CA SER A 277 -20.56 -5.39 7.14
C SER A 277 -19.38 -6.19 6.62
N LEU A 278 -19.50 -7.51 6.62
CA LEU A 278 -18.56 -8.41 5.99
C LEU A 278 -18.90 -8.47 4.51
N ILE A 279 -17.91 -8.29 3.65
CA ILE A 279 -18.09 -8.27 2.19
C ILE A 279 -17.14 -9.22 1.49
N LEU A 280 -17.62 -9.80 0.40
CA LEU A 280 -16.81 -10.49 -0.61
C LEU A 280 -16.61 -9.55 -1.78
N LYS A 281 -15.36 -9.28 -2.15
CA LYS A 281 -15.05 -8.29 -3.19
C LYS A 281 -13.99 -8.74 -4.17
N LYS A 282 -13.88 -8.00 -5.27
CA LYS A 282 -12.81 -8.15 -6.26
C LYS A 282 -11.44 -7.87 -5.63
N PRO A 283 -10.37 -8.57 -6.04
CA PRO A 283 -9.01 -8.22 -5.66
C PRO A 283 -8.65 -6.81 -6.15
N LYS A 284 -7.69 -6.19 -5.47
CA LYS A 284 -7.25 -4.81 -5.80
C LYS A 284 -6.62 -4.69 -7.20
N THR A 285 -5.98 -5.75 -7.70
CA THR A 285 -5.29 -5.75 -9.00
C THR A 285 -5.66 -6.99 -9.81
N LYS A 286 -5.64 -6.88 -11.14
CA LYS A 286 -5.84 -8.04 -12.04
C LYS A 286 -4.81 -9.15 -11.83
N LYS A 287 -3.58 -8.80 -11.44
CA LYS A 287 -2.50 -9.77 -11.11
C LYS A 287 -2.78 -10.60 -9.86
N SER A 288 -3.74 -10.18 -9.04
CA SER A 288 -4.15 -10.98 -7.86
C SER A 288 -5.00 -12.19 -8.26
N ASN A 289 -5.63 -12.17 -9.44
CA ASN A 289 -6.34 -13.33 -9.98
C ASN A 289 -5.30 -14.33 -10.47
N ARG A 290 -5.30 -15.51 -9.88
CA ARG A 290 -4.34 -16.57 -10.19
C ARG A 290 -4.90 -17.94 -9.88
N VAL A 291 -4.35 -18.95 -10.53
CA VAL A 291 -4.60 -20.37 -10.24
C VAL A 291 -3.37 -20.93 -9.54
N LEU A 292 -3.58 -21.63 -8.45
CA LEU A 292 -2.55 -22.27 -7.64
C LEU A 292 -2.73 -23.78 -7.68
N TYR A 293 -1.62 -24.52 -7.67
CA TYR A 293 -1.64 -25.99 -7.63
C TYR A 293 -1.63 -26.46 -6.19
N MET A 294 -2.43 -27.47 -5.88
CA MET A 294 -2.47 -28.08 -4.55
C MET A 294 -1.26 -29.01 -4.35
N THR A 295 -0.72 -29.03 -3.14
CA THR A 295 0.11 -30.13 -2.70
C THR A 295 -0.78 -31.30 -2.29
N LYS A 296 -0.26 -32.54 -2.35
CA LYS A 296 -1.07 -33.73 -2.00
C LYS A 296 -1.64 -33.64 -0.57
N PRO A 297 -0.86 -33.30 0.49
CA PRO A 297 -1.41 -33.16 1.83
C PRO A 297 -2.51 -32.09 1.94
N LEU A 298 -2.34 -30.94 1.26
CA LEU A 298 -3.36 -29.89 1.28
C LEU A 298 -4.65 -30.32 0.57
N LYS A 299 -4.54 -31.09 -0.53
CA LYS A 299 -5.70 -31.64 -1.23
C LYS A 299 -6.48 -32.60 -0.32
N GLU A 300 -5.79 -33.50 0.37
CA GLU A 300 -6.40 -34.43 1.31
C GLU A 300 -7.10 -33.72 2.45
N GLU A 301 -6.48 -32.69 3.01
CA GLU A 301 -7.08 -31.86 4.07
C GLU A 301 -8.31 -31.09 3.58
N LEU A 302 -8.26 -30.51 2.38
CA LEU A 302 -9.40 -29.83 1.77
C LEU A 302 -10.58 -30.77 1.53
N LEU A 303 -10.34 -31.99 1.09
CA LEU A 303 -11.39 -33.00 0.91
C LEU A 303 -12.03 -33.38 2.26
N ALA A 304 -11.20 -33.60 3.30
CA ALA A 304 -11.70 -33.87 4.65
C ALA A 304 -12.52 -32.70 5.20
N TRP A 305 -12.04 -31.48 5.00
CA TRP A 305 -12.75 -30.25 5.41
C TRP A 305 -14.11 -30.10 4.71
N LEU A 306 -14.18 -30.38 3.41
CA LEU A 306 -15.46 -30.36 2.67
C LEU A 306 -16.46 -31.41 3.19
N GLU A 307 -15.98 -32.55 3.63
CA GLU A 307 -16.84 -33.58 4.23
C GLU A 307 -17.33 -33.14 5.62
N GLU A 308 -16.48 -32.52 6.44
CA GLU A 308 -16.89 -31.93 7.72
C GLU A 308 -17.96 -30.86 7.51
N LEU A 309 -17.79 -29.97 6.52
CA LEU A 309 -18.79 -28.97 6.19
C LEU A 309 -20.14 -29.56 5.74
N LYS A 310 -20.15 -30.72 5.06
CA LYS A 310 -21.40 -31.42 4.71
C LYS A 310 -22.07 -32.02 5.95
N GLN A 311 -21.28 -32.58 6.87
CA GLN A 311 -21.79 -33.10 8.13
C GLN A 311 -22.39 -31.99 8.99
N ASP A 312 -21.74 -30.83 9.09
CA ASP A 312 -22.27 -29.66 9.76
C ASP A 312 -23.60 -29.22 9.16
N GLU A 313 -23.72 -29.22 7.83
CA GLU A 313 -24.97 -28.85 7.13
C GLU A 313 -26.09 -29.86 7.37
N GLN A 314 -25.77 -31.17 7.41
CA GLN A 314 -26.74 -32.22 7.69
C GLN A 314 -27.24 -32.20 9.15
N ASN A 315 -26.36 -31.86 10.09
CA ASN A 315 -26.67 -31.77 11.53
C ASN A 315 -27.14 -30.38 11.95
N ALA A 316 -27.32 -29.48 10.98
CA ALA A 316 -27.52 -28.08 11.22
C ALA A 316 -28.83 -27.78 11.99
N PRO A 317 -28.80 -26.79 12.89
CA PRO A 317 -30.02 -26.28 13.56
C PRO A 317 -30.95 -25.62 12.53
N GLU A 318 -32.23 -25.49 12.87
CA GLU A 318 -33.28 -24.87 12.01
C GLU A 318 -32.89 -23.50 11.45
N LYS A 319 -31.94 -22.80 12.06
CA LYS A 319 -31.43 -21.47 11.65
C LYS A 319 -30.13 -21.52 10.84
N TYR A 320 -29.75 -22.67 10.29
CA TYR A 320 -28.57 -22.75 9.45
C TYR A 320 -28.69 -21.91 8.17
N SER A 321 -27.67 -21.13 7.86
CA SER A 321 -27.64 -20.30 6.66
C SER A 321 -26.35 -20.52 5.89
N ASN A 322 -26.38 -21.38 4.87
CA ASN A 322 -25.21 -21.64 4.04
C ASN A 322 -24.80 -20.36 3.29
N CYS A 323 -23.71 -19.73 3.73
CA CYS A 323 -23.17 -18.53 3.12
C CYS A 323 -22.38 -18.79 1.81
N GLY A 324 -22.22 -20.05 1.41
CA GLY A 324 -21.47 -20.45 0.21
C GLY A 324 -19.94 -20.34 0.32
N GLN A 325 -19.39 -19.98 1.49
CA GLN A 325 -17.94 -19.87 1.68
C GLN A 325 -17.33 -21.21 2.08
N LEU A 326 -16.07 -21.44 1.71
CA LEU A 326 -15.30 -22.61 2.14
C LEU A 326 -15.01 -22.53 3.65
N PHE A 327 -14.72 -21.33 4.16
CA PHE A 327 -14.48 -21.06 5.58
C PHE A 327 -15.74 -20.53 6.25
N ARG A 328 -16.53 -21.44 6.79
CA ARG A 328 -17.79 -21.14 7.52
C ARG A 328 -17.84 -21.84 8.87
N LEU A 329 -18.65 -21.31 9.74
CA LEU A 329 -18.91 -21.84 11.07
C LEU A 329 -20.01 -22.92 11.01
N PRO A 330 -20.21 -23.73 12.06
CA PRO A 330 -21.25 -24.75 12.11
C PRO A 330 -22.69 -24.19 11.94
N ASP A 331 -22.90 -22.87 12.15
CA ASP A 331 -24.17 -22.19 11.86
C ASP A 331 -24.32 -21.78 10.38
N GLY A 332 -23.34 -22.10 9.54
CA GLY A 332 -23.32 -21.79 8.12
C GLY A 332 -22.83 -20.37 7.78
N LEU A 333 -22.61 -19.50 8.77
CA LEU A 333 -22.14 -18.15 8.56
C LEU A 333 -20.62 -18.10 8.29
N PRO A 334 -20.14 -17.11 7.52
CA PRO A 334 -18.72 -17.04 7.17
C PRO A 334 -17.84 -16.75 8.39
N ILE A 335 -16.65 -17.33 8.41
CA ILE A 335 -15.60 -16.97 9.36
C ILE A 335 -15.08 -15.59 8.98
N ALA A 336 -15.28 -14.61 9.87
CA ALA A 336 -14.79 -13.24 9.65
C ALA A 336 -13.26 -13.15 9.90
N PRO A 337 -12.52 -12.25 9.20
CA PRO A 337 -11.09 -12.07 9.40
C PRO A 337 -10.70 -11.83 10.87
N GLU A 338 -11.50 -11.06 11.60
CA GLU A 338 -11.24 -10.76 13.01
C GLU A 338 -11.32 -12.02 13.90
N LEU A 339 -12.15 -12.98 13.51
CA LEU A 339 -12.28 -14.25 14.24
C LEU A 339 -11.08 -15.16 13.98
N LEU A 340 -10.67 -15.31 12.72
CA LEU A 340 -9.49 -16.07 12.36
C LEU A 340 -8.22 -15.47 13.01
N THR A 341 -8.03 -14.16 12.90
CA THR A 341 -6.94 -13.44 13.59
C THR A 341 -6.98 -13.65 15.11
N LYS A 342 -8.18 -13.68 15.73
CA LYS A 342 -8.34 -13.95 17.16
C LYS A 342 -7.90 -15.37 17.51
N TRP A 343 -8.35 -16.39 16.77
CA TRP A 343 -7.93 -17.79 17.00
C TRP A 343 -6.43 -17.95 16.86
N TYR A 344 -5.83 -17.41 15.80
CA TYR A 344 -4.38 -17.44 15.60
C TYR A 344 -3.61 -16.74 16.75
N ARG A 345 -4.12 -15.61 17.25
CA ARG A 345 -3.52 -14.90 18.38
C ARG A 345 -3.60 -15.71 19.68
N LEU A 346 -4.71 -16.38 19.93
CA LEU A 346 -4.88 -17.25 21.12
C LEU A 346 -3.91 -18.42 21.04
N TRP A 347 -3.90 -19.14 19.92
CA TRP A 347 -2.96 -20.23 19.70
C TRP A 347 -1.50 -19.77 19.90
N ARG A 348 -1.07 -18.63 19.35
CA ARG A 348 0.29 -18.11 19.58
C ARG A 348 0.57 -17.81 21.04
N ALA A 349 -0.40 -17.34 21.81
CA ALA A 349 -0.21 -17.07 23.24
C ALA A 349 -0.02 -18.36 24.06
N GLU A 350 -0.57 -19.49 23.59
CA GLU A 350 -0.43 -20.82 24.16
C GLU A 350 0.88 -21.51 23.74
N HIS A 351 1.50 -21.03 22.64
CA HIS A 351 2.72 -21.60 22.04
C HIS A 351 3.85 -20.54 21.99
N PRO A 352 4.41 -20.14 23.16
CA PRO A 352 5.50 -19.15 23.23
C PRO A 352 6.84 -19.66 22.71
N GLU A 353 6.99 -20.99 22.50
CA GLU A 353 8.15 -21.64 21.89
C GLU A 353 8.36 -21.23 20.43
N PHE A 354 7.30 -20.81 19.73
CA PHE A 354 7.40 -20.27 18.38
C PHE A 354 7.59 -18.77 18.40
N GLU A 355 8.52 -18.29 17.60
CA GLU A 355 8.73 -16.86 17.42
C GLU A 355 7.44 -16.16 16.96
N GLN A 356 7.09 -15.06 17.64
CA GLN A 356 5.77 -14.45 17.53
C GLN A 356 5.60 -13.66 16.23
N ILE A 357 5.03 -14.25 15.20
CA ILE A 357 4.66 -13.59 13.95
C ILE A 357 3.14 -13.39 13.84
N VAL A 358 2.70 -12.35 13.12
CA VAL A 358 1.28 -12.14 12.80
C VAL A 358 0.86 -13.08 11.66
N PHE A 359 -0.45 -13.31 11.46
CA PHE A 359 -0.95 -14.21 10.40
C PHE A 359 -0.35 -13.88 9.02
N HIS A 360 -0.21 -12.61 8.69
CA HIS A 360 0.43 -12.19 7.43
C HIS A 360 1.93 -12.53 7.35
N GLY A 361 2.59 -12.74 8.49
CA GLY A 361 3.97 -13.23 8.58
C GLY A 361 4.14 -14.64 8.00
N LEU A 362 3.11 -15.50 8.11
CA LEU A 362 3.09 -16.83 7.50
C LEU A 362 3.31 -16.76 5.98
N ARG A 363 2.65 -15.79 5.34
CA ARG A 363 2.82 -15.56 3.90
C ARG A 363 4.24 -15.05 3.56
N HIS A 364 4.87 -14.25 4.43
CA HIS A 364 6.26 -13.84 4.23
C HIS A 364 7.20 -15.03 4.34
N SER A 365 7.02 -15.88 5.35
CA SER A 365 7.77 -17.14 5.52
C SER A 365 7.60 -18.03 4.29
N SER A 366 6.37 -18.22 3.82
CA SER A 366 6.05 -18.97 2.61
C SER A 366 6.73 -18.41 1.36
N ALA A 367 6.70 -17.10 1.14
CA ALA A 367 7.32 -16.48 -0.04
C ALA A 367 8.85 -16.68 -0.03
N THR A 368 9.48 -16.55 1.13
CA THR A 368 10.91 -16.81 1.31
C THR A 368 11.24 -18.28 1.06
N TYR A 369 10.44 -19.19 1.63
CA TYR A 369 10.61 -20.64 1.41
C TYR A 369 10.49 -21.00 -0.07
N GLN A 370 9.45 -20.51 -0.77
CA GLN A 370 9.28 -20.75 -2.21
C GLN A 370 10.44 -20.19 -3.04
N LEU A 371 11.02 -19.05 -2.68
CA LEU A 371 12.20 -18.51 -3.36
C LEU A 371 13.43 -19.39 -3.18
N LEU A 372 13.64 -19.92 -1.98
CA LEU A 372 14.72 -20.87 -1.72
C LEU A 372 14.54 -22.16 -2.51
N GLN A 373 13.32 -22.72 -2.57
CA GLN A 373 13.01 -23.96 -3.28
C GLN A 373 13.05 -23.80 -4.81
N SER A 374 12.88 -22.59 -5.33
CA SER A 374 12.90 -22.29 -6.78
C SER A 374 14.26 -21.83 -7.30
N ASP A 375 15.35 -21.99 -6.52
CA ASP A 375 16.68 -21.47 -6.86
C ASP A 375 16.66 -19.99 -7.28
N GLY A 376 15.75 -19.19 -6.68
CA GLY A 376 15.62 -17.77 -6.94
C GLY A 376 14.77 -17.40 -8.15
N ASP A 377 13.91 -18.28 -8.67
CA ASP A 377 12.94 -17.93 -9.72
C ASP A 377 11.84 -16.99 -9.18
N PHE A 378 12.18 -15.71 -9.13
CA PHE A 378 11.26 -14.63 -8.69
C PHE A 378 9.96 -14.59 -9.50
N LYS A 379 9.99 -14.97 -10.78
CA LYS A 379 8.82 -14.86 -11.65
C LYS A 379 7.76 -15.91 -11.31
N SER A 380 8.17 -17.14 -11.12
CA SER A 380 7.27 -18.24 -10.69
C SER A 380 6.72 -17.97 -9.28
N VAL A 381 7.59 -17.54 -8.33
CA VAL A 381 7.16 -17.21 -6.98
C VAL A 381 6.24 -15.98 -6.96
N GLN A 382 6.48 -14.98 -7.80
CA GLN A 382 5.57 -13.84 -7.97
C GLN A 382 4.20 -14.28 -8.49
N GLY A 383 4.18 -15.25 -9.43
CA GLY A 383 2.95 -15.86 -9.93
C GLY A 383 2.15 -16.52 -8.81
N ASN A 384 2.78 -17.35 -8.00
CA ASN A 384 2.15 -18.04 -6.88
C ASN A 384 1.67 -17.07 -5.80
N THR A 385 2.53 -16.15 -5.38
CA THR A 385 2.22 -15.21 -4.30
C THR A 385 1.26 -14.10 -4.72
N GLY A 386 1.20 -13.74 -6.01
CA GLY A 386 0.40 -12.61 -6.50
C GLY A 386 0.90 -11.26 -5.98
N HIS A 387 2.22 -11.09 -5.85
CA HIS A 387 2.83 -9.77 -5.56
C HIS A 387 2.78 -8.88 -6.80
N ALA A 388 2.42 -7.61 -6.62
CA ALA A 388 2.27 -6.67 -7.73
C ALA A 388 3.60 -6.40 -8.45
N THR A 389 4.72 -6.37 -7.72
CA THR A 389 6.06 -6.11 -8.23
C THR A 389 7.07 -7.09 -7.64
N ALA A 390 8.14 -7.37 -8.39
CA ALA A 390 9.27 -8.17 -7.91
C ALA A 390 10.01 -7.49 -6.73
N ALA A 391 10.03 -6.16 -6.68
CA ALA A 391 10.67 -5.41 -5.60
C ALA A 391 10.10 -5.77 -4.22
N VAL A 392 8.77 -5.89 -4.08
CA VAL A 392 8.13 -6.30 -2.82
C VAL A 392 8.55 -7.71 -2.39
N LEU A 393 8.78 -8.61 -3.37
CA LEU A 393 9.26 -9.95 -3.10
C LEU A 393 10.75 -9.94 -2.73
N MET A 394 11.55 -9.13 -3.42
CA MET A 394 12.98 -8.94 -3.14
C MET A 394 13.21 -8.33 -1.75
N ASP A 395 12.44 -7.33 -1.34
CA ASP A 395 12.51 -6.74 -0.01
C ASP A 395 12.26 -7.79 1.10
N THR A 396 11.35 -8.73 0.83
CA THR A 396 11.07 -9.84 1.77
C THR A 396 12.26 -10.82 1.85
N TYR A 397 12.96 -11.06 0.74
CA TYR A 397 14.09 -11.98 0.64
C TYR A 397 15.42 -11.39 1.10
N ALA A 398 15.59 -10.07 1.03
CA ALA A 398 16.86 -9.39 1.31
C ALA A 398 17.41 -9.68 2.73
N HIS A 399 16.55 -10.07 3.66
CA HIS A 399 16.90 -10.34 5.06
C HIS A 399 17.36 -11.77 5.36
N THR A 400 17.33 -12.71 4.37
CA THR A 400 17.64 -14.14 4.58
C THR A 400 18.97 -14.58 3.98
N GLN A 401 19.95 -13.68 3.89
CA GLN A 401 21.09 -13.84 2.99
C GLN A 401 22.25 -14.74 3.45
N ASP A 402 22.35 -15.17 4.70
CA ASP A 402 23.56 -15.85 5.16
C ASP A 402 23.67 -17.30 4.62
N LYS A 403 22.61 -18.10 4.76
CA LYS A 403 22.62 -19.48 4.26
C LYS A 403 22.71 -19.57 2.71
N PRO A 404 21.90 -18.83 1.93
CA PRO A 404 22.06 -18.78 0.47
C PRO A 404 23.40 -18.24 0.00
N ARG A 405 24.03 -17.33 0.73
CA ARG A 405 25.38 -16.84 0.42
C ARG A 405 26.43 -17.92 0.63
N LEU A 406 26.31 -18.68 1.70
CA LEU A 406 27.20 -19.81 1.95
C LEU A 406 27.06 -20.87 0.85
N GLU A 407 25.83 -21.29 0.55
CA GLU A 407 25.53 -22.25 -0.54
C GLU A 407 26.01 -21.75 -1.91
N LEU A 408 25.86 -20.45 -2.19
CA LEU A 408 26.40 -19.83 -3.40
C LEU A 408 27.95 -19.91 -3.43
N THR A 409 28.59 -19.66 -2.30
CA THR A 409 30.05 -19.75 -2.18
C THR A 409 30.51 -21.18 -2.43
N GLU A 410 29.84 -22.18 -1.84
CA GLU A 410 30.12 -23.60 -2.06
C GLU A 410 29.89 -23.99 -3.54
N LYS A 411 28.82 -23.52 -4.17
CA LYS A 411 28.58 -23.73 -5.61
C LYS A 411 29.67 -23.07 -6.47
N ILE A 412 30.12 -21.88 -6.10
CA ILE A 412 31.23 -21.20 -6.80
C ILE A 412 32.51 -22.01 -6.63
N GLU A 413 32.84 -22.47 -5.44
CA GLU A 413 33.99 -23.34 -5.20
C GLU A 413 33.92 -24.61 -6.04
N ALA A 414 32.77 -25.32 -5.97
CA ALA A 414 32.58 -26.58 -6.71
C ALA A 414 32.65 -26.38 -8.22
N ASN A 415 32.11 -25.30 -8.78
CA ASN A 415 32.01 -25.11 -10.23
C ASN A 415 33.19 -24.35 -10.82
N PHE A 416 33.77 -23.39 -10.08
CA PHE A 416 34.85 -22.55 -10.61
C PHE A 416 36.25 -23.19 -10.40
N TYR A 417 36.46 -23.79 -9.22
CA TYR A 417 37.77 -24.39 -8.89
C TYR A 417 37.85 -25.89 -9.22
N SER A 418 36.75 -26.56 -9.55
CA SER A 418 36.76 -27.98 -10.01
C SER A 418 37.15 -28.12 -11.49
N GLN A 419 37.19 -27.04 -12.25
CA GLN A 419 37.80 -27.09 -13.58
C GLN A 419 39.30 -27.13 -13.39
N ASP A 420 39.95 -28.24 -13.81
CA ASP A 420 41.40 -28.37 -13.95
C ASP A 420 41.90 -27.25 -14.86
N LEU A 421 42.18 -26.10 -14.25
CA LEU A 421 42.90 -25.05 -14.88
C LEU A 421 44.38 -25.47 -14.95
N THR A 422 44.68 -26.42 -15.80
CA THR A 422 46.07 -26.54 -16.32
C THR A 422 46.35 -25.18 -16.95
N PRO A 423 47.34 -24.40 -16.45
CA PRO A 423 47.63 -23.10 -17.05
C PRO A 423 47.98 -23.39 -18.51
N ALA A 424 47.19 -22.95 -19.45
CA ALA A 424 47.57 -22.94 -20.85
C ALA A 424 48.89 -22.17 -20.92
N ALA A 425 49.92 -22.85 -21.43
CA ALA A 425 51.21 -22.22 -21.65
C ALA A 425 51.01 -20.87 -22.37
N PRO A 426 51.68 -19.80 -21.95
CA PRO A 426 51.47 -18.49 -22.53
C PRO A 426 51.70 -18.57 -24.05
N GLN A 427 50.62 -18.55 -24.81
CA GLN A 427 50.72 -18.36 -26.25
C GLN A 427 51.30 -16.99 -26.51
N PRO A 428 52.28 -16.85 -27.39
CA PRO A 428 52.83 -15.56 -27.73
C PRO A 428 51.69 -14.68 -28.27
N ARG A 429 51.51 -13.52 -27.65
CA ARG A 429 50.54 -12.53 -28.08
C ARG A 429 50.83 -12.13 -29.53
N GLN A 430 50.11 -12.71 -30.47
CA GLN A 430 50.00 -12.11 -31.78
C GLN A 430 49.20 -10.82 -31.60
N ASN A 431 49.83 -9.70 -31.83
CA ASN A 431 49.23 -8.37 -31.89
C ASN A 431 48.33 -8.29 -33.12
N GLU A 432 47.23 -8.98 -33.14
CA GLU A 432 46.15 -8.65 -34.06
C GLU A 432 45.26 -7.61 -33.37
N LYS A 433 45.42 -6.36 -33.81
CA LYS A 433 44.42 -5.32 -33.58
C LYS A 433 43.09 -5.87 -34.07
N PRO A 434 42.00 -5.83 -33.29
CA PRO A 434 40.68 -6.17 -33.81
C PRO A 434 40.43 -5.24 -35.00
N ALA A 435 40.25 -5.81 -36.17
CA ALA A 435 39.84 -5.08 -37.36
C ALA A 435 38.51 -4.39 -37.02
N ALA A 436 38.56 -3.07 -36.89
CA ALA A 436 37.36 -2.28 -36.79
C ALA A 436 36.55 -2.51 -38.06
N THR A 437 35.49 -3.28 -37.94
CA THR A 437 34.48 -3.43 -38.99
C THR A 437 33.95 -2.02 -39.23
N LYS A 438 34.39 -1.37 -40.31
CA LYS A 438 33.88 -0.07 -40.72
C LYS A 438 32.44 -0.28 -41.19
N ILE A 439 31.47 -0.12 -40.29
CA ILE A 439 30.06 -0.04 -40.63
C ILE A 439 29.92 1.24 -41.48
N SER A 440 29.45 1.11 -42.71
CA SER A 440 29.29 2.25 -43.60
C SER A 440 28.14 3.15 -43.09
N GLY A 441 28.27 4.45 -43.32
CA GLY A 441 27.19 5.39 -42.93
C GLY A 441 25.85 5.07 -43.56
N LYS A 442 25.82 4.30 -44.66
CA LYS A 442 24.59 3.79 -45.26
C LYS A 442 23.92 2.71 -44.44
N GLU A 443 24.69 1.78 -43.90
CA GLU A 443 24.19 0.71 -43.04
C GLU A 443 23.64 1.25 -41.70
N ILE A 444 24.28 2.29 -41.13
CA ILE A 444 23.80 2.99 -39.95
C ILE A 444 22.50 3.71 -40.24
N LEU A 445 22.37 4.39 -41.40
CA LEU A 445 21.14 5.08 -41.78
C LEU A 445 19.98 4.11 -42.06
N GLU A 446 20.28 2.93 -42.58
CA GLU A 446 19.26 1.90 -42.83
C GLU A 446 18.79 1.26 -41.53
N ALA A 447 19.68 1.01 -40.56
CA ALA A 447 19.34 0.57 -39.22
C ALA A 447 18.45 1.59 -38.49
N ILE A 448 18.77 2.88 -38.54
CA ILE A 448 17.99 3.96 -37.96
C ILE A 448 16.57 4.08 -38.59
N ARG A 449 16.45 3.77 -39.89
CA ARG A 449 15.16 3.78 -40.58
C ARG A 449 14.23 2.65 -40.14
N LEU A 450 14.78 1.53 -39.74
CA LEU A 450 14.04 0.35 -39.27
C LEU A 450 13.64 0.43 -37.78
N MET A 451 14.22 1.35 -37.02
CA MET A 451 13.88 1.60 -35.62
C MET A 451 12.51 2.24 -35.47
N ASP A 452 11.80 1.89 -34.41
CA ASP A 452 10.56 2.55 -34.03
C ASP A 452 10.82 3.95 -33.42
N ALA A 453 9.73 4.68 -33.09
CA ALA A 453 9.82 6.05 -32.60
C ALA A 453 10.49 6.15 -31.21
N ASP A 454 10.36 5.13 -30.39
CA ASP A 454 10.91 5.12 -29.02
C ASP A 454 12.38 4.72 -29.03
N GLU A 455 12.77 3.76 -29.84
CA GLU A 455 14.17 3.37 -30.07
C GLU A 455 15.01 4.54 -30.65
N ARG A 456 14.44 5.32 -31.57
CA ARG A 456 15.11 6.53 -32.11
C ARG A 456 15.32 7.61 -31.04
N ARG A 457 14.36 7.78 -30.13
CA ARG A 457 14.49 8.73 -29.00
C ARG A 457 15.58 8.30 -28.04
N GLU A 458 15.71 7.01 -27.77
CA GLU A 458 16.71 6.45 -26.87
C GLU A 458 18.11 6.57 -27.48
N LEU A 459 18.27 6.28 -28.75
CA LEU A 459 19.50 6.47 -29.50
C LEU A 459 19.94 7.96 -29.51
N THR A 460 18.98 8.87 -29.74
CA THR A 460 19.23 10.31 -29.72
C THR A 460 19.72 10.77 -28.33
N ARG A 461 19.12 10.28 -27.25
CA ARG A 461 19.58 10.56 -25.88
C ARG A 461 20.98 10.03 -25.61
N ALA A 462 21.32 8.85 -26.11
CA ALA A 462 22.63 8.24 -25.90
C ALA A 462 23.76 8.92 -26.68
N LEU A 463 23.45 9.56 -27.83
CA LEU A 463 24.41 10.27 -28.67
C LEU A 463 24.68 11.70 -28.23
N PHE A 464 23.78 12.32 -27.47
CA PHE A 464 23.87 13.73 -27.06
C PHE A 464 23.91 13.90 -25.52
N ALA A 465 24.11 12.81 -24.74
CA ALA A 465 24.41 12.81 -23.31
C ALA A 465 25.92 12.79 -23.11
#